data_033a309ae8e1f238ecf0971c1ee4ba48
#
_entry.id   033a309ae8e1f238ecf0971c1ee4ba48
#
_cell.length_a   1.000
_cell.length_b   1.000
_cell.length_c   1.000
_cell.angle_alpha   90.00
_cell.angle_beta   90.00
_cell.angle_gamma   90.00
#
_symmetry.space_group_name_H-M   'P 1'
#
loop_
_entity.id
_entity.type
_entity.pdbx_description
1 polymer ?
#
loop_
_entity_poly.entity_id
_entity_poly.type
_entity_poly.pdbx_seq_one_letter_code
_entity_poly.pdbx_strand_id
1 'polypeptide(L)' 'MTTLKDDFGRAYKVSNLEAFRCHIEKYHTNNGKVDGSLHEENGYWFSITDDFYQYIRSL' A
#
# COMPACT_ATOMS: atom_id res chain seq x y z
N MET A 1 -1.90 -0.95 15.49
CA MET A 1 -1.39 -1.74 14.37
C MET A 1 -2.50 -1.95 13.35
N THR A 2 -2.22 -1.73 12.10
CA THR A 2 -3.23 -1.80 11.03
C THR A 2 -3.05 -3.08 10.24
N THR A 3 -4.15 -3.73 9.89
CA THR A 3 -4.12 -4.92 9.06
C THR A 3 -4.64 -4.59 7.67
N LEU A 4 -3.85 -4.93 6.65
CA LEU A 4 -4.23 -4.78 5.26
C LEU A 4 -4.34 -6.15 4.61
N LYS A 5 -5.14 -6.26 3.57
CA LYS A 5 -5.18 -7.49 2.78
C LYS A 5 -4.34 -7.31 1.52
N ASP A 6 -3.50 -8.30 1.24
CA ASP A 6 -2.70 -8.28 0.03
C ASP A 6 -3.52 -8.75 -1.17
N ASP A 7 -2.89 -8.85 -2.34
CA ASP A 7 -3.57 -9.24 -3.57
C ASP A 7 -4.14 -10.66 -3.52
N PHE A 8 -3.64 -11.49 -2.61
CA PHE A 8 -4.10 -12.86 -2.45
C PHE A 8 -5.08 -13.02 -1.30
N GLY A 9 -5.54 -11.91 -0.71
CA GLY A 9 -6.51 -11.93 0.38
C GLY A 9 -5.92 -12.26 1.73
N ARG A 10 -4.60 -12.31 1.85
CA ARG A 10 -3.93 -12.60 3.12
C ARG A 10 -3.86 -11.34 3.98
N ALA A 11 -4.02 -11.51 5.29
CA ALA A 11 -3.93 -10.39 6.23
C ALA A 11 -2.46 -10.05 6.51
N TYR A 12 -2.07 -8.81 6.28
CA TYR A 12 -0.73 -8.33 6.58
C TYR A 12 -0.82 -7.25 7.65
N LYS A 13 -0.14 -7.46 8.76
CA LYS A 13 -0.12 -6.51 9.87
C LYS A 13 0.98 -5.48 9.63
N VAL A 14 0.58 -4.24 9.46
CA VAL A 14 1.49 -3.12 9.23
C VAL A 14 1.80 -2.49 10.58
N SER A 15 3.05 -2.60 11.02
CA SER A 15 3.45 -2.06 12.32
C SER A 15 3.56 -0.53 12.30
N ASN A 16 3.85 0.05 11.14
CA ASN A 16 3.97 1.50 10.99
C ASN A 16 3.28 1.93 9.70
N LEU A 17 1.99 2.25 9.83
CA LEU A 17 1.18 2.63 8.68
C LEU A 17 1.67 3.91 8.02
N GLU A 18 2.17 4.86 8.83
CA GLU A 18 2.67 6.11 8.28
C GLU A 18 3.88 5.88 7.39
N ALA A 19 4.82 5.04 7.82
CA ALA A 19 5.98 4.71 7.00
C ALA A 19 5.58 3.96 5.75
N PHE A 20 4.63 3.04 5.86
CA PHE A 20 4.11 2.30 4.70
C PHE A 20 3.48 3.27 3.69
N ARG A 21 2.65 4.18 4.16
CA ARG A 21 1.99 5.17 3.31
C ARG A 21 3.01 6.11 2.65
N CYS A 22 4.01 6.56 3.40
CA CYS A 22 5.08 7.39 2.86
C CYS A 22 5.85 6.66 1.76
N HIS A 23 6.11 5.37 1.94
CA HIS A 23 6.79 4.58 0.92
C HIS A 23 5.97 4.52 -0.36
N ILE A 24 4.66 4.26 -0.24
CA ILE A 24 3.79 4.22 -1.40
C ILE A 24 3.77 5.57 -2.11
N GLU A 25 3.63 6.66 -1.39
CA GLU A 25 3.62 8.00 -1.98
C GLU A 25 4.93 8.32 -2.70
N LYS A 26 6.05 7.93 -2.10
CA LYS A 26 7.37 8.29 -2.64
C LYS A 26 7.75 7.45 -3.85
N TYR A 27 7.44 6.16 -3.84
CA TYR A 27 7.96 5.23 -4.84
C TYR A 27 6.91 4.71 -5.80
N HIS A 28 5.63 4.86 -5.50
CA HIS A 28 4.55 4.28 -6.30
C HIS A 28 3.53 5.30 -6.78
N THR A 29 3.82 6.59 -6.59
CA THR A 29 3.00 7.66 -7.14
C THR A 29 3.85 8.62 -7.95
N ASN A 30 3.20 9.29 -8.89
CA ASN A 30 3.83 10.32 -9.72
C ASN A 30 2.84 11.48 -9.82
N ASN A 31 3.27 12.67 -9.35
CA ASN A 31 2.42 13.86 -9.31
C ASN A 31 1.11 13.64 -8.57
N GLY A 32 1.17 12.89 -7.47
CA GLY A 32 0.00 12.61 -6.65
C GLY A 32 -0.91 11.50 -7.14
N LYS A 33 -0.52 10.82 -8.23
CA LYS A 33 -1.29 9.71 -8.79
C LYS A 33 -0.48 8.42 -8.71
N VAL A 34 -1.17 7.31 -8.39
CA VAL A 34 -0.51 6.02 -8.35
C VAL A 34 -0.09 5.61 -9.76
N ASP A 35 1.02 4.86 -9.83
CA ASP A 35 1.58 4.44 -11.12
C ASP A 35 1.13 3.04 -11.53
N GLY A 36 0.26 2.39 -10.73
CA GLY A 36 -0.24 1.07 -11.04
C GLY A 36 0.77 -0.05 -10.83
N SER A 37 1.87 0.23 -10.14
CA SER A 37 2.91 -0.77 -9.93
C SER A 37 2.53 -1.76 -8.84
N LEU A 38 3.36 -2.81 -8.69
CA LEU A 38 3.23 -3.77 -7.61
C LEU A 38 4.24 -3.43 -6.52
N HIS A 39 3.79 -3.54 -5.27
CA HIS A 39 4.66 -3.40 -4.11
C HIS A 39 4.72 -4.73 -3.38
N GLU A 40 5.92 -5.25 -3.18
CA GLU A 40 6.13 -6.46 -2.41
C GLU A 40 6.75 -6.09 -1.07
N GLU A 41 6.21 -6.66 0.02
CA GLU A 41 6.75 -6.42 1.34
C GLU A 41 6.59 -7.69 2.17
N ASN A 42 7.72 -8.24 2.60
CA ASN A 42 7.76 -9.45 3.43
C ASN A 42 6.98 -10.62 2.83
N GLY A 43 7.02 -10.76 1.50
CA GLY A 43 6.33 -11.82 0.80
C GLY A 43 4.86 -11.54 0.51
N TYR A 44 4.38 -10.35 0.84
CA TYR A 44 3.01 -9.92 0.56
C TYR A 44 3.01 -8.98 -0.64
N TRP A 45 2.03 -9.12 -1.52
CA TRP A 45 1.98 -8.37 -2.77
C TRP A 45 0.78 -7.45 -2.78
N PHE A 46 1.01 -6.19 -3.13
CA PHE A 46 -0.03 -5.17 -3.16
C PHE A 46 -0.02 -4.49 -4.53
N SER A 47 -1.16 -4.57 -5.23
CA SER A 47 -1.34 -3.77 -6.45
C SER A 47 -1.66 -2.34 -6.04
N ILE A 48 -0.82 -1.40 -6.45
CA ILE A 48 -0.97 -0.01 -6.05
C ILE A 48 -1.92 0.67 -7.02
N THR A 49 -3.20 0.56 -6.74
CA THR A 49 -4.28 1.16 -7.52
C THR A 49 -4.80 2.41 -6.82
N ASP A 50 -5.62 3.21 -7.53
CA ASP A 50 -6.25 4.37 -6.92
C ASP A 50 -7.10 3.97 -5.71
N ASP A 51 -7.86 2.88 -5.82
CA ASP A 51 -8.69 2.39 -4.72
C ASP A 51 -7.85 2.03 -3.51
N PHE A 52 -6.75 1.32 -3.72
CA PHE A 52 -5.85 0.95 -2.64
C PHE A 52 -5.25 2.19 -1.99
N TYR A 53 -4.80 3.13 -2.80
CA TYR A 53 -4.18 4.36 -2.29
C TYR A 53 -5.17 5.18 -1.47
N GLN A 54 -6.39 5.34 -1.96
CA GLN A 54 -7.43 6.04 -1.22
C GLN A 54 -7.74 5.32 0.09
N TYR A 55 -7.76 3.99 0.07
CA TYR A 55 -8.01 3.20 1.26
C TYR A 55 -6.94 3.45 2.33
N ILE A 56 -5.66 3.37 1.97
CA ILE A 56 -4.60 3.57 2.96
C ILE A 56 -4.53 5.01 3.45
N ARG A 57 -4.94 5.97 2.65
CA ARG A 57 -4.99 7.38 3.08
C ARG A 57 -6.11 7.65 4.07
N SER A 58 -7.15 6.84 4.03
CA SER A 58 -8.31 7.03 4.92
C SER A 58 -8.13 6.36 6.29
N LEU A 59 -7.08 5.59 6.48
CA LEU A 59 -6.85 4.86 7.74
C LEU A 59 -6.33 5.73 8.88
#